data_e796d2e04bb4bbb172254d4e3ac732fb
#
_entry.id   e796d2e04bb4bbb172254d4e3ac732fb
#
_cell.length_a   1.000
_cell.length_b   1.000
_cell.length_c   1.000
_cell.angle_alpha   90.00
_cell.angle_beta   90.00
_cell.angle_gamma   90.00
#
_symmetry.space_group_name_H-M   'P 1'
#
loop_
_entity.id
_entity.type
_entity.pdbx_description
1 polymer ?
#
loop_
_entity_poly.entity_id
_entity_poly.type
_entity_poly.pdbx_seq_one_letter_code
_entity_poly.pdbx_strand_id
1 'polypeptide(L)'
;LYMPTALPGLSAAKASELLQQTNRMIKSVPEVARVFGKAGRAETATDPAPLEMIETVIQFKPPSEWRPGMTPQKLVEELDATVRVPGLSNIWVPPIRNRIDMLATGIKSPIGVKIAGTDLVEVNRLTRAVEAVAKTVPGVTSALAERLEGGRYIDVTIDRAIAARYRLNVVEIQDIIAAAVGGENISETIEGLARFPINIRYPRELRDSVNEIRMLPIVTDMGAQIPLSAIAQVRIVDGPPMLRSENGRLSGWV
;
A
#
# COMPACT_ATOMS: atom_id res chain seq x y z
N LEU A 1 12.60 7.49 -12.36
CA LEU A 1 11.67 7.23 -11.26
C LEU A 1 12.42 6.88 -9.97
N TYR A 2 11.86 7.30 -8.87
CA TYR A 2 12.19 6.83 -7.53
C TYR A 2 11.01 6.00 -7.01
N MET A 3 11.28 4.75 -6.66
CA MET A 3 10.25 3.79 -6.25
C MET A 3 10.68 3.07 -4.95
N PRO A 4 10.69 3.78 -3.81
CA PRO A 4 11.06 3.16 -2.55
C PRO A 4 10.06 2.09 -2.15
N THR A 5 10.53 1.14 -1.36
CA THR A 5 9.67 0.17 -0.69
C THR A 5 9.69 0.46 0.79
N ALA A 6 8.51 0.74 1.35
CA ALA A 6 8.29 0.90 2.78
C ALA A 6 7.83 -0.42 3.41
N LEU A 7 7.88 -0.48 4.74
CA LEU A 7 7.31 -1.62 5.47
C LEU A 7 5.78 -1.60 5.37
N PRO A 8 5.13 -2.77 5.34
CA PRO A 8 3.68 -2.89 5.33
C PRO A 8 3.01 -2.23 6.55
N GLY A 9 1.74 -1.85 6.39
CA GLY A 9 0.95 -1.30 7.49
C GLY A 9 1.04 0.22 7.66
N LEU A 10 1.55 0.94 6.64
CA LEU A 10 1.49 2.40 6.63
C LEU A 10 0.05 2.90 6.59
N SER A 11 -0.26 3.90 7.44
CA SER A 11 -1.50 4.67 7.28
C SER A 11 -1.41 5.62 6.07
N ALA A 12 -2.56 6.00 5.51
CA ALA A 12 -2.62 6.97 4.41
C ALA A 12 -1.94 8.31 4.76
N ALA A 13 -2.12 8.77 6.00
CA ALA A 13 -1.48 9.99 6.50
C ALA A 13 0.05 9.85 6.52
N LYS A 14 0.58 8.70 7.00
CA LYS A 14 2.03 8.47 7.05
C LYS A 14 2.62 8.28 5.66
N ALA A 15 1.91 7.60 4.76
CA ALA A 15 2.33 7.48 3.36
C ALA A 15 2.45 8.86 2.68
N SER A 16 1.46 9.73 2.89
CA SER A 16 1.48 11.12 2.39
C SER A 16 2.63 11.94 2.98
N GLU A 17 2.88 11.82 4.29
CA GLU A 17 4.01 12.49 4.95
C GLU A 17 5.35 12.05 4.38
N LEU A 18 5.57 10.74 4.25
CA LEU A 18 6.79 10.16 3.68
C LEU A 18 7.01 10.60 2.23
N LEU A 19 5.94 10.58 1.42
CA LEU A 19 5.98 11.06 0.05
C LEU A 19 6.44 12.52 -0.03
N GLN A 20 5.86 13.40 0.79
CA GLN A 20 6.24 14.80 0.82
C GLN A 20 7.66 15.03 1.34
N GLN A 21 8.08 14.25 2.33
CA GLN A 21 9.44 14.31 2.88
C GLN A 21 10.46 13.90 1.81
N THR A 22 10.29 12.74 1.17
CA THR A 22 11.20 12.26 0.13
C THR A 22 11.22 13.20 -1.09
N ASN A 23 10.06 13.73 -1.49
CA ASN A 23 9.97 14.70 -2.59
C ASN A 23 10.77 16.00 -2.28
N ARG A 24 10.70 16.49 -1.03
CA ARG A 24 11.51 17.66 -0.61
C ARG A 24 13.00 17.36 -0.63
N MET A 25 13.41 16.18 -0.17
CA MET A 25 14.82 15.74 -0.21
C MET A 25 15.31 15.65 -1.66
N ILE A 26 14.56 15.01 -2.55
CA ILE A 26 14.89 14.94 -3.98
C ILE A 26 14.97 16.33 -4.61
N LYS A 27 14.02 17.21 -4.28
CA LYS A 27 13.97 18.57 -4.83
C LYS A 27 15.14 19.46 -4.39
N SER A 28 15.83 19.12 -3.28
CA SER A 28 17.00 19.88 -2.82
C SER A 28 18.23 19.70 -3.70
N VAL A 29 18.28 18.66 -4.55
CA VAL A 29 19.38 18.45 -5.50
C VAL A 29 19.29 19.48 -6.63
N PRO A 30 20.37 20.26 -6.92
CA PRO A 30 20.31 21.40 -7.82
C PRO A 30 19.86 21.10 -9.25
N GLU A 31 20.16 19.92 -9.77
CA GLU A 31 19.78 19.46 -11.12
C GLU A 31 18.31 19.08 -11.24
N VAL A 32 17.58 18.99 -10.13
CA VAL A 32 16.16 18.60 -10.14
C VAL A 32 15.29 19.83 -10.45
N ALA A 33 14.59 19.79 -11.58
CA ALA A 33 13.65 20.84 -11.98
C ALA A 33 12.29 20.68 -11.29
N ARG A 34 11.71 19.46 -11.33
CA ARG A 34 10.39 19.16 -10.74
C ARG A 34 10.36 17.76 -10.16
N VAL A 35 9.53 17.60 -9.13
CA VAL A 35 9.26 16.31 -8.48
C VAL A 35 7.77 16.15 -8.35
N PHE A 36 7.26 15.00 -8.76
CA PHE A 36 5.86 14.63 -8.59
C PHE A 36 5.78 13.16 -8.18
N GLY A 37 5.09 12.87 -7.09
CA GLY A 37 4.95 11.51 -6.60
C GLY A 37 3.52 11.16 -6.20
N LYS A 38 3.23 9.86 -6.24
CA LYS A 38 2.01 9.24 -5.75
C LYS A 38 2.34 8.15 -4.73
N ALA A 39 1.44 7.91 -3.77
CA ALA A 39 1.48 6.77 -2.85
C ALA A 39 0.25 5.90 -3.07
N GLY A 40 0.44 4.60 -3.13
CA GLY A 40 -0.63 3.65 -3.43
C GLY A 40 -1.03 3.63 -4.91
N ARG A 41 -2.20 3.06 -5.17
CA ARG A 41 -2.74 2.86 -6.53
C ARG A 41 -3.93 3.77 -6.82
N ALA A 42 -4.17 4.00 -8.11
CA ALA A 42 -5.50 4.37 -8.59
C ALA A 42 -6.43 3.14 -8.52
N GLU A 43 -7.74 3.36 -8.47
CA GLU A 43 -8.76 2.28 -8.50
C GLU A 43 -8.85 1.64 -9.90
N THR A 44 -7.76 1.01 -10.34
CA THR A 44 -7.69 0.30 -11.62
C THR A 44 -7.08 -1.08 -11.44
N ALA A 45 -7.51 -2.04 -12.26
CA ALA A 45 -6.95 -3.40 -12.25
C ALA A 45 -5.49 -3.46 -12.73
N THR A 46 -5.02 -2.44 -13.42
CA THR A 46 -3.69 -2.41 -14.07
C THR A 46 -2.57 -1.86 -13.19
N ASP A 47 -2.89 -1.31 -12.02
CA ASP A 47 -1.89 -0.77 -11.07
C ASP A 47 -2.14 -1.31 -9.66
N PRO A 48 -1.77 -2.57 -9.37
CA PRO A 48 -2.01 -3.21 -8.07
C PRO A 48 -1.02 -2.76 -7.00
N ALA A 49 -0.74 -1.47 -6.90
CA ALA A 49 0.23 -0.94 -5.94
C ALA A 49 -0.40 -0.80 -4.54
N PRO A 50 0.17 -1.41 -3.49
CA PRO A 50 -0.27 -1.17 -2.11
C PRO A 50 0.11 0.24 -1.64
N LEU A 51 -0.45 0.67 -0.51
CA LEU A 51 -0.26 2.03 0.00
C LEU A 51 1.20 2.37 0.34
N GLU A 52 1.98 1.38 0.74
CA GLU A 52 3.42 1.48 1.01
C GLU A 52 4.27 1.60 -0.25
N MET A 53 3.69 1.45 -1.43
CA MET A 53 4.37 1.68 -2.69
C MET A 53 4.28 3.15 -3.07
N ILE A 54 5.43 3.81 -3.06
CA ILE A 54 5.59 5.20 -3.52
C ILE A 54 6.22 5.18 -4.91
N GLU A 55 5.71 6.00 -5.80
CA GLU A 55 6.27 6.23 -7.13
C GLU A 55 6.45 7.72 -7.33
N THR A 56 7.69 8.16 -7.58
CA THR A 56 8.03 9.57 -7.76
C THR A 56 8.71 9.79 -9.11
N VAL A 57 8.12 10.63 -9.94
CA VAL A 57 8.71 11.11 -11.19
C VAL A 57 9.60 12.30 -10.89
N ILE A 58 10.84 12.25 -11.36
CA ILE A 58 11.83 13.30 -11.22
C ILE A 58 12.13 13.86 -12.60
N GLN A 59 11.88 15.14 -12.79
CA GLN A 59 12.28 15.84 -13.99
C GLN A 59 13.55 16.62 -13.69
N PHE A 60 14.59 16.32 -14.44
CA PHE A 60 15.86 17.04 -14.35
C PHE A 60 15.86 18.29 -15.23
N LYS A 61 16.71 19.25 -14.88
CA LYS A 61 17.05 20.38 -15.73
C LYS A 61 17.80 19.91 -16.99
N PRO A 62 17.86 20.71 -18.05
CA PRO A 62 18.73 20.42 -19.19
C PRO A 62 20.17 20.16 -18.75
N PRO A 63 20.91 19.23 -19.37
CA PRO A 63 22.31 18.94 -18.99
C PRO A 63 23.25 20.16 -19.02
N SER A 64 22.95 21.19 -19.83
CA SER A 64 23.67 22.44 -19.88
C SER A 64 23.59 23.27 -18.59
N GLU A 65 22.62 23.01 -17.74
CA GLU A 65 22.42 23.69 -16.45
C GLU A 65 22.92 22.84 -15.26
N TRP A 66 23.53 21.69 -15.53
CA TRP A 66 24.07 20.84 -14.48
C TRP A 66 25.40 21.36 -13.99
N ARG A 67 25.74 21.06 -12.75
CA ARG A 67 27.05 21.38 -12.16
C ARG A 67 28.19 20.75 -12.99
N PRO A 68 29.34 21.41 -13.12
CA PRO A 68 30.48 20.88 -13.85
C PRO A 68 30.89 19.48 -13.39
N GLY A 69 31.04 18.54 -14.34
CA GLY A 69 31.42 17.16 -14.08
C GLY A 69 30.31 16.29 -13.53
N MET A 70 29.06 16.76 -13.45
CA MET A 70 27.90 15.95 -13.09
C MET A 70 27.53 15.04 -14.26
N THR A 71 27.24 13.76 -13.93
CA THR A 71 26.80 12.75 -14.89
C THR A 71 25.50 12.12 -14.38
N PRO A 72 24.71 11.48 -15.23
CA PRO A 72 23.52 10.77 -14.78
C PRO A 72 23.79 9.76 -13.66
N GLN A 73 24.93 9.07 -13.72
CA GLN A 73 25.34 8.11 -12.69
C GLN A 73 25.60 8.80 -11.34
N LYS A 74 26.42 9.85 -11.34
CA LYS A 74 26.72 10.63 -10.13
C LYS A 74 25.47 11.26 -9.54
N LEU A 75 24.52 11.67 -10.39
CA LEU A 75 23.25 12.23 -9.95
C LEU A 75 22.39 11.22 -9.20
N VAL A 76 22.37 9.96 -9.68
CA VAL A 76 21.68 8.86 -8.96
C VAL A 76 22.37 8.58 -7.63
N GLU A 77 23.70 8.55 -7.60
CA GLU A 77 24.47 8.36 -6.36
C GLU A 77 24.22 9.48 -5.33
N GLU A 78 24.17 10.73 -5.78
CA GLU A 78 23.86 11.88 -4.92
C GLU A 78 22.41 11.83 -4.41
N LEU A 79 21.45 11.48 -5.27
CA LEU A 79 20.07 11.30 -4.87
C LEU A 79 19.93 10.17 -3.83
N ASP A 80 20.63 9.07 -4.03
CA ASP A 80 20.61 7.94 -3.08
C ASP A 80 21.22 8.31 -1.72
N ALA A 81 22.29 9.10 -1.75
CA ALA A 81 22.92 9.64 -0.54
C ALA A 81 22.06 10.67 0.18
N THR A 82 21.29 11.47 -0.58
CA THR A 82 20.43 12.54 -0.05
C THR A 82 19.15 11.95 0.56
N VAL A 83 18.53 11.00 -0.13
CA VAL A 83 17.26 10.39 0.32
C VAL A 83 17.54 9.20 1.23
N ARG A 84 17.78 9.48 2.50
CA ARG A 84 17.96 8.46 3.54
C ARG A 84 16.87 8.57 4.59
N VAL A 85 15.85 7.73 4.48
CA VAL A 85 14.76 7.66 5.44
C VAL A 85 14.75 6.27 6.07
N PRO A 86 14.84 6.16 7.40
CA PRO A 86 14.78 4.86 8.08
C PRO A 86 13.52 4.08 7.69
N GLY A 87 13.69 2.81 7.37
CA GLY A 87 12.58 1.94 6.95
C GLY A 87 12.17 2.03 5.48
N LEU A 88 12.81 2.90 4.68
CA LEU A 88 12.67 2.91 3.22
C LEU A 88 13.89 2.29 2.55
N SER A 89 13.65 1.44 1.55
CA SER A 89 14.68 0.95 0.64
C SER A 89 14.55 1.69 -0.69
N ASN A 90 15.61 2.40 -1.08
CA ASN A 90 15.61 3.19 -2.31
C ASN A 90 15.74 2.29 -3.54
N ILE A 91 14.95 2.59 -4.57
CA ILE A 91 15.09 2.02 -5.91
C ILE A 91 14.99 3.15 -6.93
N TRP A 92 16.04 3.29 -7.76
CA TRP A 92 16.14 4.29 -8.82
C TRP A 92 16.10 3.60 -10.17
N VAL A 93 15.10 3.88 -10.98
CA VAL A 93 14.87 3.18 -12.25
C VAL A 93 14.49 4.14 -13.37
N PRO A 94 14.94 3.88 -14.61
CA PRO A 94 14.40 4.57 -15.78
C PRO A 94 12.92 4.23 -15.97
N PRO A 95 12.04 5.22 -16.23
CA PRO A 95 10.58 5.00 -16.21
C PRO A 95 10.10 3.97 -17.25
N ILE A 96 10.61 4.02 -18.47
CA ILE A 96 10.20 3.11 -19.54
C ILE A 96 10.68 1.68 -19.24
N ARG A 97 11.95 1.51 -18.86
CA ARG A 97 12.51 0.21 -18.53
C ARG A 97 11.80 -0.45 -17.36
N ASN A 98 11.55 0.31 -16.31
CA ASN A 98 10.82 -0.20 -15.15
C ASN A 98 9.43 -0.71 -15.54
N ARG A 99 8.72 0.00 -16.43
CA ARG A 99 7.40 -0.43 -16.90
C ARG A 99 7.48 -1.76 -17.66
N ILE A 100 8.50 -1.92 -18.51
CA ILE A 100 8.74 -3.16 -19.25
C ILE A 100 9.07 -4.31 -18.28
N ASP A 101 10.00 -4.08 -17.36
CA ASP A 101 10.41 -5.10 -16.38
C ASP A 101 9.22 -5.53 -15.51
N MET A 102 8.44 -4.58 -14.98
CA MET A 102 7.25 -4.88 -14.16
C MET A 102 6.16 -5.62 -14.92
N LEU A 103 5.94 -5.32 -16.21
CA LEU A 103 4.95 -6.03 -17.03
C LEU A 103 5.40 -7.44 -17.39
N ALA A 104 6.71 -7.62 -17.64
CA ALA A 104 7.27 -8.91 -18.03
C ALA A 104 7.45 -9.87 -16.84
N THR A 105 7.92 -9.38 -15.70
CA THR A 105 8.32 -10.21 -14.56
C THR A 105 7.48 -10.01 -13.31
N GLY A 106 6.73 -8.90 -13.23
CA GLY A 106 6.02 -8.47 -12.04
C GLY A 106 6.93 -7.89 -10.94
N ILE A 107 8.23 -7.73 -11.22
CA ILE A 107 9.25 -7.28 -10.26
C ILE A 107 9.83 -5.94 -10.72
N LYS A 108 10.15 -5.04 -9.79
CA LYS A 108 10.66 -3.68 -10.08
C LYS A 108 12.16 -3.63 -10.45
N SER A 109 12.83 -4.77 -10.46
CA SER A 109 14.27 -4.86 -10.74
C SER A 109 14.53 -5.81 -11.94
N PRO A 110 15.66 -5.64 -12.64
CA PRO A 110 16.00 -6.50 -13.77
C PRO A 110 16.31 -7.96 -13.37
N ILE A 111 16.61 -8.18 -12.09
CA ILE A 111 16.87 -9.52 -11.54
C ILE A 111 15.95 -9.72 -10.35
N GLY A 112 15.26 -10.85 -10.34
CA GLY A 112 14.42 -11.25 -9.23
C GLY A 112 14.33 -12.76 -9.08
N VAL A 113 14.24 -13.21 -7.84
CA VAL A 113 14.01 -14.63 -7.50
C VAL A 113 12.59 -14.76 -7.00
N LYS A 114 11.77 -15.56 -7.68
CA LYS A 114 10.40 -15.87 -7.26
C LYS A 114 10.39 -17.18 -6.48
N ILE A 115 9.74 -17.15 -5.35
CA ILE A 115 9.53 -18.30 -4.48
C ILE A 115 8.04 -18.61 -4.47
N ALA A 116 7.65 -19.84 -4.84
CA ALA A 116 6.27 -20.26 -4.88
C ALA A 116 6.02 -21.48 -3.97
N GLY A 117 4.89 -21.48 -3.28
CA GLY A 117 4.50 -22.56 -2.37
C GLY A 117 3.01 -22.59 -2.09
N THR A 118 2.59 -23.50 -1.26
CA THR A 118 1.18 -23.63 -0.80
C THR A 118 0.95 -22.96 0.56
N ASP A 119 2.03 -22.71 1.31
CA ASP A 119 2.02 -22.07 2.64
C ASP A 119 2.73 -20.72 2.59
N LEU A 120 2.00 -19.65 2.92
CA LEU A 120 2.51 -18.29 2.90
C LEU A 120 3.61 -18.04 3.94
N VAL A 121 3.53 -18.68 5.11
CA VAL A 121 4.52 -18.56 6.18
C VAL A 121 5.87 -19.12 5.71
N GLU A 122 5.82 -20.30 5.06
CA GLU A 122 7.02 -20.93 4.52
C GLU A 122 7.59 -20.13 3.33
N VAL A 123 6.75 -19.61 2.43
CA VAL A 123 7.18 -18.72 1.34
C VAL A 123 7.87 -17.47 1.92
N ASN A 124 7.31 -16.85 2.96
CA ASN A 124 7.90 -15.67 3.62
C ASN A 124 9.25 -16.01 4.28
N ARG A 125 9.35 -17.16 4.96
CA ARG A 125 10.60 -17.64 5.54
C ARG A 125 11.69 -17.82 4.48
N LEU A 126 11.35 -18.45 3.36
CA LEU A 126 12.25 -18.70 2.24
C LEU A 126 12.67 -17.40 1.53
N THR A 127 11.77 -16.46 1.30
CA THR A 127 12.13 -15.16 0.70
C THR A 127 13.14 -14.40 1.55
N ARG A 128 12.98 -14.41 2.88
CA ARG A 128 13.95 -13.81 3.80
C ARG A 128 15.32 -14.54 3.78
N ALA A 129 15.31 -15.86 3.69
CA ALA A 129 16.53 -16.63 3.59
C ALA A 129 17.28 -16.34 2.27
N VAL A 130 16.57 -16.27 1.15
CA VAL A 130 17.13 -15.87 -0.16
C VAL A 130 17.67 -14.45 -0.13
N GLU A 131 16.98 -13.50 0.50
CA GLU A 131 17.48 -12.12 0.70
C GLU A 131 18.82 -12.11 1.45
N ALA A 132 18.90 -12.88 2.53
CA ALA A 132 20.14 -12.96 3.34
C ALA A 132 21.31 -13.52 2.52
N VAL A 133 21.08 -14.60 1.76
CA VAL A 133 22.10 -15.17 0.88
C VAL A 133 22.49 -14.23 -0.24
N ALA A 134 21.50 -13.60 -0.92
CA ALA A 134 21.74 -12.68 -2.02
C ALA A 134 22.67 -11.52 -1.62
N LYS A 135 22.50 -11.00 -0.39
CA LYS A 135 23.36 -9.92 0.14
C LYS A 135 24.83 -10.32 0.32
N THR A 136 25.14 -11.60 0.36
CA THR A 136 26.53 -12.11 0.48
C THR A 136 27.20 -12.36 -0.87
N VAL A 137 26.46 -12.30 -1.97
CA VAL A 137 26.99 -12.59 -3.31
C VAL A 137 27.80 -11.40 -3.84
N PRO A 138 29.06 -11.60 -4.25
CA PRO A 138 29.87 -10.54 -4.85
C PRO A 138 29.18 -9.95 -6.08
N GLY A 139 29.13 -8.61 -6.17
CA GLY A 139 28.49 -7.88 -7.25
C GLY A 139 27.01 -7.54 -7.02
N VAL A 140 26.40 -8.05 -5.95
CA VAL A 140 25.05 -7.63 -5.53
C VAL A 140 25.19 -6.40 -4.65
N THR A 141 24.66 -5.27 -5.12
CA THR A 141 24.69 -4.00 -4.37
C THR A 141 23.58 -3.92 -3.32
N SER A 142 22.42 -4.52 -3.60
CA SER A 142 21.30 -4.61 -2.67
C SER A 142 20.42 -5.80 -3.00
N ALA A 143 19.75 -6.34 -1.99
CA ALA A 143 18.70 -7.34 -2.14
C ALA A 143 17.59 -7.03 -1.13
N LEU A 144 16.35 -7.14 -1.58
CA LEU A 144 15.16 -6.89 -0.78
C LEU A 144 14.10 -7.94 -1.05
N ALA A 145 13.69 -8.64 0.00
CA ALA A 145 12.55 -9.56 -0.05
C ALA A 145 11.24 -8.80 0.15
N GLU A 146 10.24 -9.18 -0.63
CA GLU A 146 8.84 -8.77 -0.38
C GLU A 146 8.43 -9.18 1.03
N ARG A 147 7.75 -8.30 1.72
CA ARG A 147 7.20 -8.58 3.07
C ARG A 147 5.80 -9.13 2.92
N LEU A 148 5.66 -10.43 3.16
CA LEU A 148 4.38 -11.15 3.06
C LEU A 148 3.57 -11.16 4.35
N GLU A 149 4.06 -10.50 5.39
CA GLU A 149 3.45 -10.32 6.70
C GLU A 149 3.50 -8.86 7.13
N GLY A 150 2.67 -8.49 8.13
CA GLY A 150 2.68 -7.15 8.72
C GLY A 150 1.61 -6.21 8.19
N GLY A 151 0.70 -6.68 7.33
CA GLY A 151 -0.56 -5.99 7.05
C GLY A 151 -1.46 -6.03 8.29
N ARG A 152 -2.12 -4.91 8.61
CA ARG A 152 -3.05 -4.83 9.73
C ARG A 152 -4.47 -4.70 9.23
N TYR A 153 -5.37 -5.48 9.84
CA TYR A 153 -6.78 -5.53 9.50
C TYR A 153 -7.62 -5.35 10.75
N ILE A 154 -8.80 -4.75 10.57
CA ILE A 154 -9.85 -4.79 11.57
C ILE A 154 -10.78 -5.92 11.16
N ASP A 155 -10.77 -6.98 11.96
CA ASP A 155 -11.63 -8.14 11.76
C ASP A 155 -12.90 -8.01 12.60
N VAL A 156 -14.05 -8.20 11.94
CA VAL A 156 -15.38 -8.16 12.58
C VAL A 156 -16.00 -9.53 12.43
N THR A 157 -16.00 -10.29 13.51
CA THR A 157 -16.58 -11.63 13.57
C THR A 157 -17.98 -11.55 14.15
N ILE A 158 -19.00 -11.70 13.29
CA ILE A 158 -20.42 -11.62 13.67
C ILE A 158 -20.84 -12.93 14.38
N ASP A 159 -21.43 -12.81 15.57
CA ASP A 159 -22.10 -13.92 16.25
C ASP A 159 -23.50 -14.11 15.65
N ARG A 160 -23.63 -15.11 14.79
CA ARG A 160 -24.87 -15.39 14.06
C ARG A 160 -26.03 -15.74 14.98
N ALA A 161 -25.76 -16.42 16.11
CA ALA A 161 -26.80 -16.83 17.05
C ALA A 161 -27.34 -15.61 17.83
N ILE A 162 -26.44 -14.69 18.23
CA ILE A 162 -26.86 -13.47 18.89
C ILE A 162 -27.55 -12.52 17.91
N ALA A 163 -27.01 -12.34 16.70
CA ALA A 163 -27.65 -11.52 15.66
C ALA A 163 -29.08 -11.98 15.35
N ALA A 164 -29.31 -13.28 15.25
CA ALA A 164 -30.63 -13.85 15.03
C ALA A 164 -31.66 -13.53 16.15
N ARG A 165 -31.21 -13.36 17.40
CA ARG A 165 -32.10 -12.95 18.52
C ARG A 165 -32.62 -11.52 18.31
N TYR A 166 -31.86 -10.68 17.63
CA TYR A 166 -32.26 -9.32 17.24
C TYR A 166 -32.92 -9.26 15.86
N ARG A 167 -33.21 -10.43 15.24
CA ARG A 167 -33.79 -10.58 13.89
C ARG A 167 -32.92 -9.94 12.79
N LEU A 168 -31.62 -9.84 13.02
CA LEU A 168 -30.65 -9.34 12.06
C LEU A 168 -30.00 -10.50 11.32
N ASN A 169 -29.90 -10.41 10.01
CA ASN A 169 -29.10 -11.33 9.22
C ASN A 169 -27.67 -10.80 9.02
N VAL A 170 -26.77 -11.70 8.63
CA VAL A 170 -25.34 -11.35 8.48
C VAL A 170 -25.13 -10.30 7.40
N VAL A 171 -25.89 -10.35 6.30
CA VAL A 171 -25.74 -9.43 5.16
C VAL A 171 -26.08 -8.01 5.59
N GLU A 172 -27.20 -7.81 6.30
CA GLU A 172 -27.59 -6.47 6.78
C GLU A 172 -26.51 -5.85 7.69
N ILE A 173 -25.94 -6.65 8.59
CA ILE A 173 -24.87 -6.20 9.47
C ILE A 173 -23.62 -5.83 8.65
N GLN A 174 -23.27 -6.65 7.66
CA GLN A 174 -22.12 -6.40 6.79
C GLN A 174 -22.31 -5.14 5.95
N ASP A 175 -23.50 -4.91 5.42
CA ASP A 175 -23.83 -3.71 4.63
C ASP A 175 -23.75 -2.44 5.49
N ILE A 176 -24.23 -2.49 6.73
CA ILE A 176 -24.10 -1.37 7.67
C ILE A 176 -22.62 -1.08 7.97
N ILE A 177 -21.82 -2.11 8.24
CA ILE A 177 -20.38 -1.95 8.51
C ILE A 177 -19.67 -1.40 7.26
N ALA A 178 -19.96 -1.93 6.09
CA ALA A 178 -19.37 -1.49 4.83
C ALA A 178 -19.68 -0.02 4.55
N ALA A 179 -20.95 0.39 4.66
CA ALA A 179 -21.37 1.76 4.46
C ALA A 179 -20.80 2.71 5.53
N ALA A 180 -20.89 2.33 6.81
CA ALA A 180 -20.47 3.20 7.91
C ALA A 180 -18.94 3.40 7.98
N VAL A 181 -18.15 2.34 7.79
CA VAL A 181 -16.68 2.37 7.91
C VAL A 181 -16.02 2.62 6.57
N GLY A 182 -16.38 1.87 5.54
CA GLY A 182 -15.82 1.95 4.19
C GLY A 182 -16.36 3.10 3.38
N GLY A 183 -17.65 3.33 3.49
CA GLY A 183 -18.41 4.28 2.71
C GLY A 183 -19.06 3.64 1.48
N GLU A 184 -20.21 4.17 1.12
CA GLU A 184 -21.00 3.76 -0.03
C GLU A 184 -21.14 4.91 -1.03
N ASN A 185 -20.90 4.63 -2.30
CA ASN A 185 -21.10 5.60 -3.38
C ASN A 185 -22.59 5.58 -3.78
N ILE A 186 -23.30 6.62 -3.41
CA ILE A 186 -24.76 6.75 -3.63
C ILE A 186 -25.12 7.44 -4.95
N SER A 187 -24.24 8.26 -5.49
CA SER A 187 -24.45 9.02 -6.72
C SER A 187 -23.11 9.55 -7.26
N GLU A 188 -23.18 10.26 -8.39
CA GLU A 188 -22.05 10.99 -8.96
C GLU A 188 -22.45 12.41 -9.30
N THR A 189 -21.52 13.36 -9.18
CA THR A 189 -21.64 14.67 -9.81
C THR A 189 -20.88 14.70 -11.13
N ILE A 190 -21.34 15.49 -12.08
CA ILE A 190 -20.73 15.66 -13.40
C ILE A 190 -20.32 17.11 -13.53
N GLU A 191 -19.00 17.35 -13.65
CA GLU A 191 -18.43 18.68 -13.83
C GLU A 191 -17.61 18.70 -15.13
N GLY A 192 -18.22 19.17 -16.19
CA GLY A 192 -17.65 19.08 -17.53
C GLY A 192 -17.48 17.62 -17.97
N LEU A 193 -16.23 17.20 -18.17
CA LEU A 193 -15.88 15.80 -18.49
C LEU A 193 -15.56 14.94 -17.25
N ALA A 194 -15.42 15.56 -16.09
CA ALA A 194 -15.09 14.86 -14.85
C ALA A 194 -16.34 14.31 -14.17
N ARG A 195 -16.21 13.14 -13.55
CA ARG A 195 -17.22 12.49 -12.72
C ARG A 195 -16.65 12.28 -11.33
N PHE A 196 -17.39 12.72 -10.31
CA PHE A 196 -16.98 12.60 -8.92
C PHE A 196 -18.02 11.80 -8.15
N PRO A 197 -17.65 10.67 -7.52
CA PRO A 197 -18.56 9.90 -6.70
C PRO A 197 -18.95 10.67 -5.44
N ILE A 198 -20.24 10.63 -5.09
CA ILE A 198 -20.73 11.08 -3.78
C ILE A 198 -20.73 9.89 -2.87
N ASN A 199 -19.80 9.89 -1.91
CA ASN A 199 -19.61 8.80 -0.96
C ASN A 199 -20.20 9.19 0.40
N ILE A 200 -21.07 8.34 0.96
CA ILE A 200 -21.60 8.47 2.33
C ILE A 200 -20.87 7.51 3.24
N ARG A 201 -20.40 8.00 4.37
CA ARG A 201 -19.82 7.22 5.46
C ARG A 201 -19.89 7.99 6.76
N TYR A 202 -19.64 7.32 7.88
CA TYR A 202 -19.53 8.00 9.16
C TYR A 202 -18.33 8.95 9.20
N PRO A 203 -18.42 10.07 9.94
CA PRO A 203 -17.29 10.96 10.14
C PRO A 203 -16.12 10.22 10.81
N ARG A 204 -14.92 10.77 10.66
CA ARG A 204 -13.68 10.07 11.04
C ARG A 204 -13.65 9.72 12.52
N GLU A 205 -14.09 10.63 13.37
CA GLU A 205 -14.11 10.50 14.83
C GLU A 205 -14.96 9.34 15.34
N LEU A 206 -15.92 8.86 14.55
CA LEU A 206 -16.77 7.70 14.90
C LEU A 206 -16.25 6.37 14.32
N ARG A 207 -15.09 6.36 13.66
CA ARG A 207 -14.53 5.16 13.03
C ARG A 207 -12.99 5.10 13.04
N ASP A 208 -12.31 5.96 13.79
CA ASP A 208 -10.84 6.04 13.82
C ASP A 208 -10.21 5.13 14.89
N SER A 209 -11.00 4.51 15.73
CA SER A 209 -10.54 3.55 16.73
C SER A 209 -11.40 2.28 16.77
N VAL A 210 -10.80 1.18 17.25
CA VAL A 210 -11.53 -0.08 17.44
C VAL A 210 -12.72 0.09 18.39
N ASN A 211 -12.58 0.97 19.40
CA ASN A 211 -13.64 1.22 20.35
C ASN A 211 -14.84 1.93 19.71
N GLU A 212 -14.60 2.94 18.87
CA GLU A 212 -15.66 3.60 18.10
C GLU A 212 -16.37 2.62 17.16
N ILE A 213 -15.61 1.75 16.48
CA ILE A 213 -16.22 0.72 15.63
C ILE A 213 -17.06 -0.27 16.46
N ARG A 214 -16.63 -0.64 17.68
CA ARG A 214 -17.42 -1.48 18.58
C ARG A 214 -18.73 -0.83 19.00
N MET A 215 -18.76 0.49 19.11
CA MET A 215 -19.92 1.30 19.48
C MET A 215 -20.79 1.68 18.29
N LEU A 216 -20.44 1.27 17.07
CA LEU A 216 -21.23 1.52 15.87
C LEU A 216 -22.69 1.08 16.09
N PRO A 217 -23.68 1.98 15.94
CA PRO A 217 -25.07 1.64 16.18
C PRO A 217 -25.63 0.79 15.03
N ILE A 218 -26.14 -0.37 15.38
CA ILE A 218 -26.90 -1.24 14.50
C ILE A 218 -28.37 -1.07 14.84
N VAL A 219 -29.19 -0.71 13.85
CA VAL A 219 -30.62 -0.55 14.01
C VAL A 219 -31.30 -1.89 13.71
N THR A 220 -32.08 -2.38 14.67
CA THR A 220 -32.86 -3.60 14.50
C THR A 220 -34.17 -3.33 13.78
N ASP A 221 -34.85 -4.36 13.24
CA ASP A 221 -36.17 -4.24 12.58
C ASP A 221 -37.25 -3.61 13.47
N MET A 222 -37.08 -3.70 14.78
CA MET A 222 -37.99 -3.10 15.76
C MET A 222 -37.62 -1.65 16.12
N GLY A 223 -36.63 -1.06 15.45
CA GLY A 223 -36.16 0.30 15.69
C GLY A 223 -35.26 0.48 16.91
N ALA A 224 -34.89 -0.59 17.61
CA ALA A 224 -33.92 -0.51 18.71
C ALA A 224 -32.50 -0.33 18.16
N GLN A 225 -31.70 0.51 18.80
CA GLN A 225 -30.29 0.69 18.48
C GLN A 225 -29.44 -0.11 19.47
N ILE A 226 -28.60 -0.99 18.95
CA ILE A 226 -27.64 -1.77 19.72
C ILE A 226 -26.22 -1.51 19.21
N PRO A 227 -25.19 -1.54 20.07
CA PRO A 227 -23.82 -1.39 19.61
C PRO A 227 -23.38 -2.65 18.84
N LEU A 228 -22.51 -2.51 17.84
CA LEU A 228 -21.96 -3.63 17.07
C LEU A 228 -21.34 -4.69 17.99
N SER A 229 -20.70 -4.29 19.10
CA SER A 229 -20.13 -5.18 20.09
C SER A 229 -21.14 -6.12 20.78
N ALA A 230 -22.43 -5.83 20.71
CA ALA A 230 -23.47 -6.73 21.23
C ALA A 230 -23.68 -7.97 20.35
N ILE A 231 -23.31 -7.89 19.08
CA ILE A 231 -23.56 -8.95 18.08
C ILE A 231 -22.31 -9.38 17.31
N ALA A 232 -21.16 -8.73 17.54
CA ALA A 232 -19.93 -9.05 16.86
C ALA A 232 -18.70 -8.77 17.74
N GLN A 233 -17.63 -9.48 17.47
CA GLN A 233 -16.33 -9.25 18.04
C GLN A 233 -15.48 -8.44 17.06
N VAL A 234 -14.92 -7.30 17.49
CA VAL A 234 -14.04 -6.44 16.69
C VAL A 234 -12.62 -6.52 17.24
N ARG A 235 -11.67 -6.92 16.41
CA ARG A 235 -10.24 -7.09 16.76
C ARG A 235 -9.33 -6.54 15.69
N ILE A 236 -8.14 -6.11 16.08
CA ILE A 236 -7.02 -5.92 15.14
C ILE A 236 -6.33 -7.27 14.98
N VAL A 237 -6.12 -7.67 13.74
CA VAL A 237 -5.41 -8.90 13.38
C VAL A 237 -4.29 -8.58 12.40
N ASP A 238 -3.22 -9.36 12.45
CA ASP A 238 -2.16 -9.29 11.47
C ASP A 238 -2.46 -10.24 10.30
N GLY A 239 -2.07 -9.82 9.11
CA GLY A 239 -2.27 -10.62 7.90
C GLY A 239 -1.30 -10.20 6.78
N PRO A 240 -1.39 -10.85 5.63
CA PRO A 240 -0.56 -10.47 4.48
C PRO A 240 -1.00 -9.12 3.92
N PRO A 241 -0.07 -8.19 3.64
CA PRO A 241 -0.41 -6.90 3.03
C PRO A 241 -0.92 -7.07 1.59
N MET A 242 -0.44 -8.09 0.91
CA MET A 242 -0.86 -8.48 -0.43
C MET A 242 -0.68 -9.99 -0.62
N LEU A 243 -1.65 -10.62 -1.27
CA LEU A 243 -1.57 -12.01 -1.71
C LEU A 243 -1.29 -12.04 -3.21
N ARG A 244 -0.22 -12.73 -3.58
CA ARG A 244 0.12 -13.01 -4.97
C ARG A 244 0.04 -14.50 -5.24
N SER A 245 -0.50 -14.87 -6.39
CA SER A 245 -0.47 -16.24 -6.85
C SER A 245 -0.03 -16.30 -8.30
N GLU A 246 0.81 -17.28 -8.63
CA GLU A 246 1.20 -17.60 -9.97
C GLU A 246 1.01 -19.12 -10.16
N ASN A 247 0.34 -19.51 -11.24
CA ASN A 247 0.03 -20.92 -11.54
C ASN A 247 -0.65 -21.65 -10.36
N GLY A 248 -1.56 -20.97 -9.66
CA GLY A 248 -2.30 -21.53 -8.54
C GLY A 248 -1.49 -21.74 -7.25
N ARG A 249 -0.28 -21.17 -7.16
CA ARG A 249 0.57 -21.22 -5.96
C ARG A 249 0.79 -19.82 -5.42
N LEU A 250 0.78 -19.69 -4.10
CA LEU A 250 1.19 -18.45 -3.44
C LEU A 250 2.65 -18.13 -3.78
N SER A 251 2.96 -16.88 -4.02
CA SER A 251 4.30 -16.47 -4.41
C SER A 251 4.76 -15.22 -3.66
N GLY A 252 6.06 -15.16 -3.43
CA GLY A 252 6.80 -13.99 -3.00
C GLY A 252 8.08 -13.86 -3.82
N TRP A 253 8.71 -12.70 -3.78
CA TRP A 253 9.92 -12.43 -4.56
C TRP A 253 11.01 -11.71 -3.76
N VAL A 254 12.22 -11.84 -4.27
CA VAL A 254 13.43 -11.12 -3.81
C VAL A 254 14.02 -10.41 -4.99
#